data_82d223620c74cc868192b30515823a51
#
_entry.id   82d223620c74cc868192b30515823a51
#
_cell.length_a   1.000
_cell.length_b   1.000
_cell.length_c   1.000
_cell.angle_alpha   90.00
_cell.angle_beta   90.00
_cell.angle_gamma   90.00
#
_symmetry.space_group_name_H-M   'P 1'
#
loop_
_entity.id
_entity.type
_entity.pdbx_description
1 polymer ?
#
loop_
_entity_poly.entity_id
_entity_poly.type
_entity_poly.pdbx_seq_one_letter_code
_entity_poly.pdbx_strand_id
1 'polypeptide(L)'
;MKHSATAQPHATPIRRGGIPVPLLALAGGLLASYLPMIMPSLAGISFLGWMLPLAIAVIHLLMYVGRMKFPLMLWAPWIAWVAGYTLLADAHNALQRGIMLLTPLIVAAAFSTLRPTADLLNRIDRWIKIFLWVFLAAAGIATGLLSSGVLYDTTNFAAGSITASLLACWFATRYVLMRQWRDLLLWLIMAAVPVLANTRTGMVAVALTLPLVLAPWSVLRRALLLAALPVVGLALFQTERIQKKMFYSGRGTVDDAMTAVYNMFTGEDHVEADFATSGRSVLNMALRRGLDDAYFFGHGANTTEAISLRITRVAHPHNDWLRLRYEYGLIGTLLFAATMLIQTWHGWRAARRVPSPINIHLYVGVSAFLPMAIFMLSDNVILYVAWFGNLQFALLGLGYAIAHQVRMAEMRMDAS
;
A
#
# COMPACT_ATOMS: atom_id res chain seq x y z
N MET A 1 -49.43 -44.96 21.12
CA MET A 1 -48.74 -43.71 20.73
C MET A 1 -47.32 -43.73 21.31
N LYS A 2 -46.30 -44.04 20.48
CA LYS A 2 -44.87 -44.03 20.90
C LYS A 2 -44.27 -42.71 20.44
N HIS A 3 -43.90 -41.84 21.38
CA HIS A 3 -43.11 -40.62 21.09
C HIS A 3 -41.68 -41.04 20.70
N SER A 4 -41.36 -40.86 19.45
CA SER A 4 -39.98 -40.93 18.94
C SER A 4 -39.27 -39.64 19.37
N ALA A 5 -38.34 -39.73 20.34
CA ALA A 5 -37.46 -38.67 20.70
C ALA A 5 -36.39 -38.52 19.59
N THR A 6 -36.53 -37.49 18.76
CA THR A 6 -35.53 -37.08 17.81
C THR A 6 -34.28 -36.58 18.58
N ALA A 7 -33.21 -37.36 18.56
CA ALA A 7 -31.92 -36.97 19.09
C ALA A 7 -31.41 -35.72 18.35
N GLN A 8 -31.33 -34.60 19.07
CA GLN A 8 -30.62 -33.41 18.57
C GLN A 8 -29.15 -33.77 18.31
N PRO A 9 -28.59 -33.46 17.15
CA PRO A 9 -27.17 -33.68 16.90
C PRO A 9 -26.38 -32.80 17.88
N HIS A 10 -25.59 -33.45 18.72
CA HIS A 10 -24.62 -32.78 19.59
C HIS A 10 -23.74 -31.85 18.76
N ALA A 11 -23.94 -30.54 18.88
CA ALA A 11 -23.07 -29.53 18.32
C ALA A 11 -21.68 -29.75 18.92
N THR A 12 -20.78 -30.31 18.14
CA THR A 12 -19.34 -30.42 18.48
C THR A 12 -18.85 -29.01 18.86
N PRO A 13 -18.21 -28.81 20.02
CA PRO A 13 -17.73 -27.52 20.45
C PRO A 13 -16.75 -27.01 19.39
N ILE A 14 -17.08 -25.86 18.78
CA ILE A 14 -16.22 -25.17 17.83
C ILE A 14 -14.94 -24.84 18.59
N ARG A 15 -13.88 -25.61 18.37
CA ARG A 15 -12.53 -25.28 18.87
C ARG A 15 -12.25 -23.85 18.41
N ARG A 16 -12.20 -22.92 19.36
CA ARG A 16 -11.76 -21.54 19.09
C ARG A 16 -10.34 -21.61 18.54
N GLY A 17 -10.19 -21.53 17.23
CA GLY A 17 -8.90 -21.55 16.59
C GLY A 17 -8.05 -20.39 17.11
N GLY A 18 -6.77 -20.65 17.39
CA GLY A 18 -5.81 -19.59 17.72
C GLY A 18 -5.71 -18.52 16.61
N ILE A 19 -5.11 -17.37 16.93
CA ILE A 19 -4.79 -16.35 15.90
C ILE A 19 -3.71 -16.93 14.99
N PRO A 20 -3.85 -16.88 13.67
CA PRO A 20 -2.81 -17.36 12.75
C PRO A 20 -1.49 -16.63 12.96
N VAL A 21 -0.39 -17.37 13.06
CA VAL A 21 0.96 -16.81 13.29
C VAL A 21 1.35 -15.75 12.26
N PRO A 22 1.04 -15.91 10.94
CA PRO A 22 1.31 -14.85 9.96
C PRO A 22 0.60 -13.53 10.26
N LEU A 23 -0.62 -13.57 10.82
CA LEU A 23 -1.35 -12.36 11.20
C LEU A 23 -0.69 -11.66 12.41
N LEU A 24 -0.21 -12.43 13.40
CA LEU A 24 0.54 -11.87 14.53
C LEU A 24 1.86 -11.25 14.09
N ALA A 25 2.57 -11.89 13.15
CA ALA A 25 3.81 -11.36 12.61
C ALA A 25 3.58 -10.05 11.85
N LEU A 26 2.51 -9.96 11.05
CA LEU A 26 2.13 -8.75 10.34
C LEU A 26 1.81 -7.60 11.32
N ALA A 27 1.03 -7.89 12.36
CA ALA A 27 0.69 -6.91 13.40
C ALA A 27 1.93 -6.46 14.19
N GLY A 28 2.80 -7.39 14.59
CA GLY A 28 4.06 -7.11 15.28
C GLY A 28 5.03 -6.28 14.43
N GLY A 29 5.19 -6.63 13.15
CA GLY A 29 6.00 -5.88 12.20
C GLY A 29 5.49 -4.46 12.00
N LEU A 30 4.18 -4.31 11.86
CA LEU A 30 3.55 -3.01 11.74
C LEU A 30 3.78 -2.15 12.99
N LEU A 31 3.58 -2.71 14.17
CA LEU A 31 3.86 -2.03 15.44
C LEU A 31 5.33 -1.60 15.54
N ALA A 32 6.28 -2.49 15.21
CA ALA A 32 7.71 -2.18 15.21
C ALA A 32 8.06 -1.02 14.25
N SER A 33 7.33 -0.88 13.15
CA SER A 33 7.52 0.22 12.19
C SER A 33 6.92 1.55 12.66
N TYR A 34 5.87 1.52 13.52
CA TYR A 34 5.24 2.73 14.04
C TYR A 34 5.83 3.23 15.35
N LEU A 35 6.41 2.36 16.18
CA LEU A 35 7.02 2.76 17.45
C LEU A 35 8.07 3.88 17.31
N PRO A 36 8.97 3.86 16.33
CA PRO A 36 9.93 4.94 16.13
C PRO A 36 9.32 6.32 15.85
N MET A 37 8.07 6.36 15.35
CA MET A 37 7.35 7.62 15.12
C MET A 37 7.02 8.34 16.44
N ILE A 38 6.81 7.57 17.51
CA ILE A 38 6.47 8.10 18.84
C ILE A 38 7.72 8.14 19.72
N MET A 39 8.62 7.17 19.54
CA MET A 39 9.83 6.98 20.32
C MET A 39 11.06 6.86 19.39
N PRO A 40 11.64 7.99 18.93
CA PRO A 40 12.78 7.97 17.98
C PRO A 40 13.99 7.13 18.43
N SER A 41 14.19 6.96 19.74
CA SER A 41 15.22 6.07 20.31
C SER A 41 15.07 4.60 19.88
N LEU A 42 13.86 4.20 19.44
CA LEU A 42 13.57 2.86 18.94
C LEU A 42 13.72 2.73 17.41
N ALA A 43 14.34 3.69 16.72
CA ALA A 43 14.54 3.64 15.28
C ALA A 43 15.21 2.33 14.80
N GLY A 44 16.11 1.79 15.64
CA GLY A 44 16.80 0.54 15.36
C GLY A 44 15.90 -0.70 15.23
N ILE A 45 14.65 -0.68 15.74
CA ILE A 45 13.75 -1.85 15.61
C ILE A 45 12.88 -1.78 14.35
N SER A 46 12.90 -0.69 13.59
CA SER A 46 12.05 -0.51 12.39
C SER A 46 12.25 -1.60 11.35
N PHE A 47 13.44 -2.21 11.26
CA PHE A 47 13.71 -3.31 10.34
C PHE A 47 12.82 -4.54 10.60
N LEU A 48 12.36 -4.75 11.84
CA LEU A 48 11.41 -5.81 12.17
C LEU A 48 10.09 -5.65 11.42
N GLY A 49 9.79 -4.44 10.97
CA GLY A 49 8.58 -4.16 10.18
C GLY A 49 8.46 -4.99 8.92
N TRP A 50 9.56 -5.32 8.26
CA TRP A 50 9.57 -6.17 7.08
C TRP A 50 10.17 -7.56 7.34
N MET A 51 11.19 -7.68 8.20
CA MET A 51 11.84 -8.95 8.49
C MET A 51 10.94 -9.94 9.23
N LEU A 52 10.18 -9.48 10.22
CA LEU A 52 9.32 -10.37 11.00
C LEU A 52 8.18 -10.98 10.13
N PRO A 53 7.41 -10.19 9.36
CA PRO A 53 6.45 -10.74 8.42
C PRO A 53 7.08 -11.67 7.39
N LEU A 54 8.26 -11.34 6.84
CA LEU A 54 8.97 -12.16 5.87
C LEU A 54 9.37 -13.50 6.48
N ALA A 55 10.08 -13.52 7.61
CA ALA A 55 10.57 -14.73 8.23
C ALA A 55 9.42 -15.70 8.56
N ILE A 56 8.36 -15.19 9.17
CA ILE A 56 7.19 -16.01 9.51
C ILE A 56 6.44 -16.47 8.26
N ALA A 57 6.33 -15.63 7.23
CA ALA A 57 5.71 -16.02 5.95
C ALA A 57 6.49 -17.15 5.26
N VAL A 58 7.82 -17.07 5.25
CA VAL A 58 8.68 -18.12 4.69
C VAL A 58 8.51 -19.44 5.46
N ILE A 59 8.62 -19.41 6.80
CA ILE A 59 8.43 -20.60 7.63
C ILE A 59 7.04 -21.20 7.41
N HIS A 60 6.01 -20.35 7.37
CA HIS A 60 4.63 -20.79 7.14
C HIS A 60 4.45 -21.42 5.77
N LEU A 61 5.05 -20.84 4.71
CA LEU A 61 5.02 -21.39 3.37
C LEU A 61 5.73 -22.74 3.27
N LEU A 62 6.88 -22.91 3.91
CA LEU A 62 7.58 -24.21 3.93
C LEU A 62 6.69 -25.31 4.52
N MET A 63 5.86 -24.98 5.54
CA MET A 63 4.93 -25.95 6.14
C MET A 63 3.66 -26.19 5.31
N TYR A 64 3.21 -25.20 4.52
CA TYR A 64 1.88 -25.22 3.89
C TYR A 64 1.88 -24.88 2.39
N VAL A 65 3.00 -24.99 1.68
CA VAL A 65 3.13 -24.61 0.26
C VAL A 65 2.09 -25.27 -0.64
N GLY A 66 1.75 -26.53 -0.39
CA GLY A 66 0.70 -27.25 -1.14
C GLY A 66 -0.71 -26.68 -1.00
N ARG A 67 -0.91 -25.73 -0.09
CA ARG A 67 -2.19 -25.01 0.11
C ARG A 67 -2.18 -23.61 -0.50
N MET A 68 -1.10 -23.18 -1.11
CA MET A 68 -0.98 -21.84 -1.70
C MET A 68 -2.00 -21.63 -2.81
N LYS A 69 -2.73 -20.49 -2.76
CA LYS A 69 -3.77 -20.10 -3.72
C LYS A 69 -3.45 -18.77 -4.41
N PHE A 70 -2.48 -18.01 -3.92
CA PHE A 70 -2.04 -16.78 -4.55
C PHE A 70 -1.41 -17.10 -5.92
N PRO A 71 -1.78 -16.38 -7.00
CA PRO A 71 -1.29 -16.66 -8.34
C PRO A 71 0.14 -16.10 -8.55
N LEU A 72 1.12 -16.66 -7.82
CA LEU A 72 2.51 -16.19 -7.82
C LEU A 72 3.14 -16.20 -9.22
N MET A 73 2.69 -17.10 -10.10
CA MET A 73 3.17 -17.18 -11.49
C MET A 73 2.92 -15.92 -12.30
N LEU A 74 1.90 -15.10 -11.95
CA LEU A 74 1.70 -13.81 -12.60
C LEU A 74 2.88 -12.85 -12.35
N TRP A 75 3.58 -13.03 -11.24
CA TRP A 75 4.73 -12.22 -10.84
C TRP A 75 6.07 -12.85 -11.23
N ALA A 76 6.07 -14.07 -11.82
CA ALA A 76 7.31 -14.79 -12.13
C ALA A 76 8.30 -13.96 -12.99
N PRO A 77 7.87 -13.23 -14.06
CA PRO A 77 8.79 -12.39 -14.82
C PRO A 77 9.44 -11.30 -13.98
N TRP A 78 8.66 -10.62 -13.13
CA TRP A 78 9.16 -9.59 -12.22
C TRP A 78 10.10 -10.18 -11.15
N ILE A 79 9.71 -11.30 -10.54
CA ILE A 79 10.55 -12.02 -9.55
C ILE A 79 11.89 -12.40 -10.16
N ALA A 80 11.90 -12.99 -11.35
CA ALA A 80 13.13 -13.38 -12.04
C ALA A 80 14.01 -12.17 -12.35
N TRP A 81 13.40 -11.06 -12.80
CA TRP A 81 14.10 -9.81 -13.10
C TRP A 81 14.78 -9.24 -11.86
N VAL A 82 14.04 -9.06 -10.76
CA VAL A 82 14.58 -8.56 -9.50
C VAL A 82 15.63 -9.48 -8.93
N ALA A 83 15.40 -10.79 -8.93
CA ALA A 83 16.35 -11.77 -8.41
C ALA A 83 17.68 -11.73 -9.20
N GLY A 84 17.60 -11.73 -10.55
CA GLY A 84 18.79 -11.64 -11.41
C GLY A 84 19.60 -10.36 -11.12
N TYR A 85 18.94 -9.22 -11.08
CA TYR A 85 19.62 -7.94 -10.78
C TYR A 85 20.19 -7.89 -9.37
N THR A 86 19.48 -8.46 -8.38
CA THR A 86 19.93 -8.48 -7.00
C THR A 86 21.16 -9.38 -6.80
N LEU A 87 21.19 -10.53 -7.46
CA LEU A 87 22.30 -11.49 -7.38
C LEU A 87 23.55 -11.01 -8.11
N LEU A 88 23.38 -10.21 -9.15
CA LEU A 88 24.49 -9.66 -9.96
C LEU A 88 24.93 -8.28 -9.51
N ALA A 89 24.30 -7.70 -8.48
CA ALA A 89 24.58 -6.34 -8.03
C ALA A 89 25.80 -6.27 -7.12
N ASP A 90 26.69 -5.34 -7.41
CA ASP A 90 27.83 -4.97 -6.54
C ASP A 90 27.45 -3.87 -5.54
N ALA A 91 26.28 -3.25 -5.69
CA ALA A 91 25.84 -2.16 -4.85
C ALA A 91 25.56 -2.60 -3.42
N HIS A 92 26.03 -1.78 -2.46
CA HIS A 92 25.75 -1.99 -1.04
C HIS A 92 24.22 -2.09 -0.79
N ASN A 93 23.81 -2.99 0.10
CA ASN A 93 22.39 -3.26 0.42
C ASN A 93 21.52 -3.75 -0.76
N ALA A 94 22.05 -4.06 -1.95
CA ALA A 94 21.21 -4.53 -3.07
C ALA A 94 20.41 -5.78 -2.72
N LEU A 95 21.00 -6.76 -2.04
CA LEU A 95 20.32 -7.96 -1.57
C LEU A 95 19.14 -7.63 -0.64
N GLN A 96 19.35 -6.77 0.35
CA GLN A 96 18.30 -6.35 1.27
C GLN A 96 17.15 -5.69 0.50
N ARG A 97 17.45 -4.81 -0.45
CA ARG A 97 16.44 -4.10 -1.25
C ARG A 97 15.65 -5.05 -2.16
N GLY A 98 16.34 -5.96 -2.82
CA GLY A 98 15.69 -7.01 -3.63
C GLY A 98 14.75 -7.87 -2.81
N ILE A 99 15.18 -8.32 -1.63
CA ILE A 99 14.33 -9.08 -0.70
C ILE A 99 13.11 -8.24 -0.27
N MET A 100 13.28 -6.96 0.07
CA MET A 100 12.18 -6.07 0.44
C MET A 100 11.15 -5.94 -0.69
N LEU A 101 11.60 -5.79 -1.95
CA LEU A 101 10.70 -5.71 -3.11
C LEU A 101 9.86 -6.98 -3.29
N LEU A 102 10.38 -8.15 -2.93
CA LEU A 102 9.69 -9.44 -3.06
C LEU A 102 8.89 -9.84 -1.81
N THR A 103 9.15 -9.22 -0.66
CA THR A 103 8.49 -9.54 0.63
C THR A 103 6.96 -9.53 0.55
N PRO A 104 6.27 -8.54 -0.06
CA PRO A 104 4.82 -8.53 -0.15
C PRO A 104 4.26 -9.76 -0.88
N LEU A 105 4.95 -10.24 -1.93
CA LEU A 105 4.54 -11.44 -2.67
C LEU A 105 4.60 -12.70 -1.79
N ILE A 106 5.65 -12.83 -0.99
CA ILE A 106 5.83 -13.94 -0.05
C ILE A 106 4.74 -13.89 1.04
N VAL A 107 4.44 -12.69 1.53
CA VAL A 107 3.34 -12.47 2.49
C VAL A 107 1.99 -12.87 1.86
N ALA A 108 1.70 -12.46 0.63
CA ALA A 108 0.47 -12.86 -0.08
C ALA A 108 0.36 -14.37 -0.22
N ALA A 109 1.46 -15.01 -0.64
CA ALA A 109 1.53 -16.45 -0.78
C ALA A 109 1.22 -17.15 0.56
N ALA A 110 1.82 -16.71 1.67
CA ALA A 110 1.58 -17.25 3.00
C ALA A 110 0.11 -17.06 3.46
N PHE A 111 -0.45 -15.86 3.29
CA PHE A 111 -1.85 -15.59 3.65
C PHE A 111 -2.83 -16.39 2.80
N SER A 112 -2.48 -16.73 1.57
CA SER A 112 -3.31 -17.54 0.68
C SER A 112 -3.42 -19.01 1.09
N THR A 113 -2.57 -19.50 2.01
CA THR A 113 -2.64 -20.85 2.55
C THR A 113 -3.60 -20.97 3.74
N LEU A 114 -4.04 -19.83 4.30
CA LEU A 114 -4.93 -19.81 5.45
C LEU A 114 -6.30 -20.40 5.10
N ARG A 115 -6.98 -20.97 6.10
CA ARG A 115 -8.38 -21.42 5.97
C ARG A 115 -9.30 -20.31 6.42
N PRO A 116 -10.03 -19.64 5.50
CA PRO A 116 -10.88 -18.50 5.84
C PRO A 116 -12.18 -18.96 6.50
N THR A 117 -12.14 -19.15 7.81
CA THR A 117 -13.36 -19.39 8.62
C THR A 117 -14.06 -18.06 8.94
N ALA A 118 -15.38 -18.10 9.19
CA ALA A 118 -16.12 -16.90 9.60
C ALA A 118 -15.51 -16.25 10.86
N ASP A 119 -15.04 -17.05 11.82
CA ASP A 119 -14.35 -16.54 13.02
C ASP A 119 -13.05 -15.80 12.67
N LEU A 120 -12.23 -16.34 11.76
CA LEU A 120 -11.02 -15.67 11.30
C LEU A 120 -11.33 -14.32 10.63
N LEU A 121 -12.32 -14.28 9.73
CA LEU A 121 -12.71 -13.07 9.02
C LEU A 121 -13.25 -12.00 9.98
N ASN A 122 -14.06 -12.37 10.96
CA ASN A 122 -14.55 -11.48 12.01
C ASN A 122 -13.42 -10.94 12.89
N ARG A 123 -12.40 -11.77 13.18
CA ARG A 123 -11.22 -11.33 13.91
C ARG A 123 -10.41 -10.32 13.09
N ILE A 124 -10.20 -10.57 11.80
CA ILE A 124 -9.48 -9.64 10.92
C ILE A 124 -10.20 -8.29 10.85
N ASP A 125 -11.52 -8.27 10.65
CA ASP A 125 -12.30 -7.02 10.67
C ASP A 125 -12.15 -6.28 12.01
N ARG A 126 -12.17 -7.01 13.14
CA ARG A 126 -11.92 -6.44 14.47
C ARG A 126 -10.50 -5.88 14.59
N TRP A 127 -9.47 -6.60 14.10
CA TRP A 127 -8.10 -6.15 14.13
C TRP A 127 -7.86 -4.91 13.27
N ILE A 128 -8.50 -4.81 12.11
CA ILE A 128 -8.44 -3.60 11.27
C ILE A 128 -9.03 -2.41 12.01
N LYS A 129 -10.13 -2.59 12.74
CA LYS A 129 -10.74 -1.52 13.56
C LYS A 129 -9.85 -1.12 14.74
N ILE A 130 -9.27 -2.08 15.45
CA ILE A 130 -8.31 -1.81 16.53
C ILE A 130 -7.11 -1.05 15.97
N PHE A 131 -6.54 -1.54 14.87
CA PHE A 131 -5.42 -0.90 14.21
C PHE A 131 -5.75 0.54 13.78
N LEU A 132 -6.94 0.78 13.25
CA LEU A 132 -7.40 2.13 12.92
C LEU A 132 -7.29 3.06 14.13
N TRP A 133 -7.80 2.67 15.28
CA TRP A 133 -7.78 3.50 16.47
C TRP A 133 -6.37 3.71 17.01
N VAL A 134 -5.54 2.65 17.01
CA VAL A 134 -4.12 2.77 17.38
C VAL A 134 -3.38 3.70 16.42
N PHE A 135 -3.62 3.57 15.12
CA PHE A 135 -3.04 4.44 14.09
C PHE A 135 -3.45 5.90 14.29
N LEU A 136 -4.74 6.18 14.51
CA LEU A 136 -5.23 7.54 14.74
C LEU A 136 -4.68 8.14 16.04
N ALA A 137 -4.59 7.34 17.12
CA ALA A 137 -3.98 7.78 18.36
C ALA A 137 -2.49 8.11 18.17
N ALA A 138 -1.73 7.24 17.48
CA ALA A 138 -0.32 7.47 17.18
C ALA A 138 -0.13 8.72 16.30
N ALA A 139 -0.96 8.91 15.28
CA ALA A 139 -0.94 10.10 14.44
C ALA A 139 -1.28 11.39 15.22
N GLY A 140 -2.26 11.32 16.12
CA GLY A 140 -2.64 12.44 16.99
C GLY A 140 -1.53 12.81 17.97
N ILE A 141 -0.91 11.83 18.63
CA ILE A 141 0.23 12.02 19.55
C ILE A 141 1.41 12.65 18.78
N ALA A 142 1.79 12.07 17.63
CA ALA A 142 2.89 12.59 16.83
C ALA A 142 2.62 14.04 16.37
N THR A 143 1.38 14.39 15.99
CA THR A 143 0.99 15.77 15.65
C THR A 143 1.12 16.70 16.85
N GLY A 144 0.68 16.28 18.02
CA GLY A 144 0.81 17.04 19.26
C GLY A 144 2.27 17.30 19.64
N LEU A 145 3.13 16.27 19.53
CA LEU A 145 4.56 16.40 19.81
C LEU A 145 5.30 17.28 18.81
N LEU A 146 4.90 17.25 17.52
CA LEU A 146 5.42 18.17 16.50
C LEU A 146 4.98 19.61 16.76
N SER A 147 3.71 19.83 17.11
CA SER A 147 3.19 21.17 17.37
C SER A 147 3.77 21.80 18.66
N SER A 148 4.16 20.98 19.63
CA SER A 148 4.82 21.42 20.86
C SER A 148 6.33 21.63 20.71
N GLY A 149 6.91 21.35 19.54
CA GLY A 149 8.36 21.49 19.30
C GLY A 149 9.22 20.37 19.91
N VAL A 150 8.60 19.32 20.45
CA VAL A 150 9.32 18.15 21.02
C VAL A 150 9.86 17.27 19.91
N LEU A 151 9.17 17.14 18.79
CA LEU A 151 9.63 16.46 17.59
C LEU A 151 9.89 17.46 16.47
N TYR A 152 11.07 17.39 15.85
CA TYR A 152 11.49 18.27 14.76
C TYR A 152 11.35 17.64 13.36
N ASP A 153 11.09 16.34 13.29
CA ASP A 153 11.05 15.61 12.02
C ASP A 153 9.62 15.35 11.55
N THR A 154 9.28 15.92 10.38
CA THR A 154 7.99 15.72 9.69
C THR A 154 7.96 14.46 8.82
N THR A 155 9.08 13.76 8.61
CA THR A 155 9.21 12.62 7.70
C THR A 155 8.30 11.45 8.11
N ASN A 156 8.07 11.29 9.40
CA ASN A 156 7.24 10.20 9.94
C ASN A 156 5.76 10.33 9.55
N PHE A 157 5.26 11.53 9.20
CA PHE A 157 3.87 11.74 8.79
C PHE A 157 3.56 11.27 7.36
N ALA A 158 4.55 11.26 6.45
CA ALA A 158 4.35 10.74 5.10
C ALA A 158 3.96 9.25 5.14
N ALA A 159 4.62 8.47 6.00
CA ALA A 159 4.27 7.06 6.25
C ALA A 159 2.84 6.87 6.74
N GLY A 160 2.35 7.76 7.62
CA GLY A 160 0.96 7.79 8.06
C GLY A 160 -0.02 7.94 6.89
N SER A 161 0.28 8.84 5.94
CA SER A 161 -0.56 9.04 4.74
C SER A 161 -0.59 7.80 3.84
N ILE A 162 0.51 7.06 3.73
CA ILE A 162 0.59 5.82 2.96
C ILE A 162 -0.35 4.76 3.56
N THR A 163 -0.28 4.53 4.87
CA THR A 163 -1.18 3.57 5.54
C THR A 163 -2.63 4.05 5.54
N ALA A 164 -2.88 5.36 5.73
CA ALA A 164 -4.22 5.94 5.65
C ALA A 164 -4.87 5.68 4.30
N SER A 165 -4.11 5.66 3.20
CA SER A 165 -4.65 5.36 1.87
C SER A 165 -5.12 3.91 1.73
N LEU A 166 -4.45 2.94 2.35
CA LEU A 166 -4.90 1.55 2.37
C LEU A 166 -6.16 1.37 3.23
N LEU A 167 -6.20 2.01 4.41
CA LEU A 167 -7.40 2.05 5.24
C LEU A 167 -8.57 2.76 4.52
N ALA A 168 -8.29 3.83 3.77
CA ALA A 168 -9.28 4.48 2.93
C ALA A 168 -9.83 3.54 1.85
N CYS A 169 -8.99 2.72 1.18
CA CYS A 169 -9.45 1.67 0.27
C CYS A 169 -10.37 0.66 0.98
N TRP A 170 -10.05 0.28 2.22
CA TRP A 170 -10.89 -0.62 3.02
C TRP A 170 -12.26 -0.02 3.28
N PHE A 171 -12.34 1.19 3.80
CA PHE A 171 -13.60 1.84 4.14
C PHE A 171 -14.40 2.26 2.90
N ALA A 172 -13.75 2.73 1.82
CA ALA A 172 -14.39 2.98 0.54
C ALA A 172 -15.06 1.73 -0.02
N THR A 173 -14.35 0.59 0.00
CA THR A 173 -14.88 -0.69 -0.47
C THR A 173 -16.06 -1.15 0.40
N ARG A 174 -15.94 -1.07 1.73
CA ARG A 174 -17.04 -1.40 2.65
C ARG A 174 -18.26 -0.53 2.41
N TYR A 175 -18.06 0.78 2.29
CA TYR A 175 -19.15 1.71 1.99
C TYR A 175 -19.87 1.32 0.68
N VAL A 176 -19.12 1.01 -0.35
CA VAL A 176 -19.70 0.62 -1.65
C VAL A 176 -20.45 -0.70 -1.57
N LEU A 177 -19.94 -1.69 -0.84
CA LEU A 177 -20.55 -3.02 -0.73
C LEU A 177 -21.71 -3.07 0.29
N MET A 178 -21.58 -2.42 1.45
CA MET A 178 -22.49 -2.55 2.58
C MET A 178 -23.42 -1.34 2.76
N ARG A 179 -23.15 -0.21 2.09
CA ARG A 179 -23.92 1.05 2.16
C ARG A 179 -24.06 1.64 3.57
N GLN A 180 -23.11 1.36 4.46
CA GLN A 180 -23.12 1.89 5.82
C GLN A 180 -22.46 3.27 5.85
N TRP A 181 -23.19 4.30 6.31
CA TRP A 181 -22.66 5.67 6.42
C TRP A 181 -21.43 5.79 7.35
N ARG A 182 -21.32 4.89 8.32
CA ARG A 182 -20.17 4.79 9.23
C ARG A 182 -18.86 4.54 8.46
N ASP A 183 -18.89 3.71 7.43
CA ASP A 183 -17.71 3.43 6.61
C ASP A 183 -17.32 4.66 5.77
N LEU A 184 -18.29 5.45 5.31
CA LEU A 184 -18.02 6.73 4.65
C LEU A 184 -17.39 7.74 5.63
N LEU A 185 -17.87 7.82 6.86
CA LEU A 185 -17.27 8.67 7.89
C LEU A 185 -15.83 8.26 8.18
N LEU A 186 -15.56 6.96 8.32
CA LEU A 186 -14.21 6.45 8.53
C LEU A 186 -13.30 6.73 7.33
N TRP A 187 -13.82 6.65 6.10
CA TRP A 187 -13.11 7.08 4.90
C TRP A 187 -12.77 8.58 4.95
N LEU A 188 -13.71 9.44 5.34
CA LEU A 188 -13.46 10.90 5.51
C LEU A 188 -12.40 11.18 6.57
N ILE A 189 -12.40 10.44 7.68
CA ILE A 189 -11.35 10.54 8.70
C ILE A 189 -9.99 10.16 8.10
N MET A 190 -9.92 9.10 7.28
CA MET A 190 -8.67 8.74 6.59
C MET A 190 -8.25 9.81 5.58
N ALA A 191 -9.20 10.45 4.90
CA ALA A 191 -8.92 11.56 3.97
C ALA A 191 -8.39 12.82 4.69
N ALA A 192 -8.77 13.04 5.94
CA ALA A 192 -8.24 14.13 6.75
C ALA A 192 -6.75 13.91 7.13
N VAL A 193 -6.28 12.66 7.27
CA VAL A 193 -4.89 12.37 7.68
C VAL A 193 -3.85 13.03 6.76
N PRO A 194 -3.85 12.85 5.43
CA PRO A 194 -2.88 13.50 4.55
C PRO A 194 -3.05 15.03 4.49
N VAL A 195 -4.25 15.56 4.74
CA VAL A 195 -4.49 17.02 4.83
C VAL A 195 -3.81 17.56 6.08
N LEU A 196 -4.00 16.93 7.23
CA LEU A 196 -3.36 17.30 8.49
C LEU A 196 -1.84 17.12 8.44
N ALA A 197 -1.36 16.05 7.80
CA ALA A 197 0.06 15.81 7.56
C ALA A 197 0.66 16.70 6.45
N ASN A 198 -0.17 17.47 5.75
CA ASN A 198 0.22 18.31 4.63
C ASN A 198 1.02 17.55 3.54
N THR A 199 0.57 16.30 3.21
CA THR A 199 1.18 15.44 2.19
C THR A 199 0.37 15.49 0.90
N ARG A 200 0.87 16.25 -0.11
CA ARG A 200 0.19 16.49 -1.40
C ARG A 200 -0.23 15.21 -2.10
N THR A 201 0.71 14.30 -2.30
CA THR A 201 0.44 13.00 -2.95
C THR A 201 -0.53 12.15 -2.14
N GLY A 202 -0.43 12.19 -0.81
CA GLY A 202 -1.37 11.51 0.08
C GLY A 202 -2.80 11.99 -0.07
N MET A 203 -3.01 13.32 -0.22
CA MET A 203 -4.35 13.89 -0.47
C MET A 203 -4.95 13.33 -1.76
N VAL A 204 -4.19 13.35 -2.86
CA VAL A 204 -4.64 12.81 -4.16
C VAL A 204 -4.89 11.31 -4.06
N ALA A 205 -3.95 10.56 -3.49
CA ALA A 205 -4.04 9.11 -3.36
C ALA A 205 -5.29 8.68 -2.60
N VAL A 206 -5.56 9.29 -1.43
CA VAL A 206 -6.74 8.96 -0.61
C VAL A 206 -8.04 9.43 -1.29
N ALA A 207 -8.07 10.65 -1.84
CA ALA A 207 -9.26 11.20 -2.48
C ALA A 207 -9.75 10.31 -3.63
N LEU A 208 -8.85 9.72 -4.40
CA LEU A 208 -9.17 8.85 -5.53
C LEU A 208 -9.62 7.43 -5.11
N THR A 209 -9.40 7.01 -3.85
CA THR A 209 -9.77 5.65 -3.42
C THR A 209 -11.27 5.38 -3.50
N LEU A 210 -12.13 6.34 -3.16
CA LEU A 210 -13.58 6.15 -3.19
C LEU A 210 -14.15 6.17 -4.62
N PRO A 211 -13.91 7.18 -5.47
CA PRO A 211 -14.47 7.20 -6.83
C PRO A 211 -13.91 6.10 -7.72
N LEU A 212 -12.67 5.65 -7.51
CA LEU A 212 -12.01 4.66 -8.35
C LEU A 212 -11.92 3.26 -7.71
N VAL A 213 -12.65 3.02 -6.60
CA VAL A 213 -12.75 1.67 -6.02
C VAL A 213 -13.27 0.67 -7.06
N LEU A 214 -12.66 -0.51 -7.12
CA LEU A 214 -13.00 -1.52 -8.14
C LEU A 214 -14.27 -2.35 -7.77
N ALA A 215 -14.80 -2.19 -6.55
CA ALA A 215 -16.08 -2.78 -6.17
C ALA A 215 -17.24 -2.23 -7.03
N PRO A 216 -18.31 -3.02 -7.26
CA PRO A 216 -19.44 -2.60 -8.10
C PRO A 216 -20.13 -1.35 -7.56
N TRP A 217 -20.10 -0.26 -8.31
CA TRP A 217 -20.72 1.00 -7.97
C TRP A 217 -21.22 1.75 -9.21
N SER A 218 -22.22 2.63 -9.03
CA SER A 218 -22.82 3.43 -10.08
C SER A 218 -21.80 4.34 -10.76
N VAL A 219 -21.74 4.32 -12.09
CA VAL A 219 -20.87 5.19 -12.90
C VAL A 219 -21.17 6.66 -12.62
N LEU A 220 -22.46 7.03 -12.51
CA LEU A 220 -22.87 8.40 -12.21
C LEU A 220 -22.28 8.89 -10.87
N ARG A 221 -22.34 8.09 -9.81
CA ARG A 221 -21.78 8.47 -8.51
C ARG A 221 -20.26 8.65 -8.56
N ARG A 222 -19.57 7.79 -9.33
CA ARG A 222 -18.13 7.93 -9.57
C ARG A 222 -17.82 9.24 -10.29
N ALA A 223 -18.55 9.52 -11.36
CA ALA A 223 -18.39 10.74 -12.16
C ALA A 223 -18.63 12.00 -11.32
N LEU A 224 -19.70 12.02 -10.51
CA LEU A 224 -20.00 13.14 -9.61
C LEU A 224 -18.89 13.37 -8.57
N LEU A 225 -18.35 12.28 -7.96
CA LEU A 225 -17.24 12.42 -7.03
C LEU A 225 -15.97 12.91 -7.74
N LEU A 226 -15.64 12.35 -8.91
CA LEU A 226 -14.48 12.80 -9.69
C LEU A 226 -14.61 14.27 -10.09
N ALA A 227 -15.82 14.73 -10.46
CA ALA A 227 -16.08 16.13 -10.77
C ALA A 227 -15.98 17.05 -9.52
N ALA A 228 -16.26 16.54 -8.32
CA ALA A 228 -16.14 17.30 -7.09
C ALA A 228 -14.68 17.45 -6.61
N LEU A 229 -13.77 16.53 -6.98
CA LEU A 229 -12.38 16.56 -6.51
C LEU A 229 -11.61 17.83 -6.89
N PRO A 230 -11.70 18.37 -8.13
CA PRO A 230 -11.06 19.64 -8.48
C PRO A 230 -11.53 20.80 -7.61
N VAL A 231 -12.84 20.86 -7.29
CA VAL A 231 -13.42 21.92 -6.45
C VAL A 231 -12.84 21.84 -5.03
N VAL A 232 -12.80 20.63 -4.44
CA VAL A 232 -12.20 20.41 -3.12
C VAL A 232 -10.70 20.68 -3.16
N GLY A 233 -10.01 20.24 -4.21
CA GLY A 233 -8.58 20.49 -4.42
C GLY A 233 -8.26 21.97 -4.49
N LEU A 234 -9.07 22.76 -5.23
CA LEU A 234 -8.92 24.20 -5.32
C LEU A 234 -9.18 24.90 -3.96
N ALA A 235 -10.21 24.48 -3.23
CA ALA A 235 -10.49 24.99 -1.90
C ALA A 235 -9.33 24.73 -0.92
N LEU A 236 -8.76 23.52 -0.94
CA LEU A 236 -7.59 23.18 -0.14
C LEU A 236 -6.35 23.98 -0.57
N PHE A 237 -6.15 24.14 -1.89
CA PHE A 237 -5.04 24.92 -2.45
C PHE A 237 -5.03 26.37 -1.95
N GLN A 238 -6.21 26.98 -1.74
CA GLN A 238 -6.33 28.36 -1.22
C GLN A 238 -5.97 28.49 0.26
N THR A 239 -5.79 27.38 0.99
CA THR A 239 -5.40 27.44 2.40
C THR A 239 -3.95 27.89 2.57
N GLU A 240 -3.69 28.80 3.49
CA GLU A 240 -2.35 29.34 3.76
C GLU A 240 -1.33 28.23 4.07
N ARG A 241 -1.76 27.19 4.76
CA ARG A 241 -0.90 26.06 5.13
C ARG A 241 -0.39 25.29 3.90
N ILE A 242 -1.24 25.07 2.89
CA ILE A 242 -0.86 24.38 1.66
C ILE A 242 -0.01 25.30 0.78
N GLN A 243 -0.38 26.57 0.67
CA GLN A 243 0.40 27.59 -0.06
C GLN A 243 1.84 27.67 0.46
N LYS A 244 2.03 27.84 1.75
CA LYS A 244 3.37 27.86 2.40
C LYS A 244 4.17 26.58 2.21
N LYS A 245 3.50 25.44 2.02
CA LYS A 245 4.17 24.14 1.72
C LYS A 245 4.53 24.02 0.25
N MET A 246 3.76 24.66 -0.65
CA MET A 246 3.96 24.53 -2.09
C MET A 246 4.94 25.55 -2.63
N PHE A 247 5.00 26.75 -2.04
CA PHE A 247 5.82 27.87 -2.54
C PHE A 247 6.73 28.41 -1.45
N TYR A 248 7.99 28.68 -1.81
CA TYR A 248 8.96 29.28 -0.88
C TYR A 248 8.58 30.70 -0.50
N SER A 249 7.94 31.47 -1.41
CA SER A 249 7.33 32.78 -1.13
C SER A 249 6.10 32.69 -0.21
N GLY A 250 5.56 31.48 -0.03
CA GLY A 250 4.34 31.21 0.73
C GLY A 250 3.05 31.45 -0.04
N ARG A 251 3.12 31.88 -1.31
CA ARG A 251 1.94 32.10 -2.20
C ARG A 251 2.32 31.83 -3.66
N GLY A 252 1.40 31.24 -4.41
CA GLY A 252 1.51 30.99 -5.84
C GLY A 252 0.16 30.69 -6.47
N THR A 253 0.11 30.66 -7.77
CA THR A 253 -1.10 30.35 -8.55
C THR A 253 -1.21 28.86 -8.84
N VAL A 254 -2.39 28.43 -9.28
CA VAL A 254 -2.60 27.05 -9.76
C VAL A 254 -1.75 26.79 -11.01
N ASP A 255 -1.58 27.79 -11.87
CA ASP A 255 -0.78 27.72 -13.08
C ASP A 255 0.71 27.48 -12.74
N ASP A 256 1.27 28.23 -11.77
CA ASP A 256 2.61 28.02 -11.25
C ASP A 256 2.82 26.58 -10.75
N ALA A 257 1.83 26.06 -9.99
CA ALA A 257 1.88 24.71 -9.48
C ALA A 257 1.78 23.64 -10.60
N MET A 258 0.94 23.85 -11.60
CA MET A 258 0.79 22.95 -12.74
C MET A 258 2.04 22.97 -13.62
N THR A 259 2.60 24.14 -13.91
CA THR A 259 3.84 24.31 -14.65
C THR A 259 5.00 23.62 -13.93
N ALA A 260 5.13 23.81 -12.62
CA ALA A 260 6.16 23.14 -11.83
C ALA A 260 6.02 21.60 -11.83
N VAL A 261 4.79 21.09 -11.75
CA VAL A 261 4.52 19.65 -11.86
C VAL A 261 4.85 19.15 -13.27
N TYR A 262 4.44 19.85 -14.31
CA TYR A 262 4.75 19.50 -15.70
C TYR A 262 6.27 19.42 -15.91
N ASN A 263 7.02 20.45 -15.54
CA ASN A 263 8.47 20.50 -15.66
C ASN A 263 9.17 19.38 -14.87
N MET A 264 8.63 19.03 -13.69
CA MET A 264 9.12 17.87 -12.90
C MET A 264 8.92 16.54 -13.64
N PHE A 265 7.85 16.39 -14.44
CA PHE A 265 7.61 15.19 -15.23
C PHE A 265 8.32 15.15 -16.56
N THR A 266 8.50 16.28 -17.25
CA THR A 266 9.20 16.36 -18.54
C THR A 266 10.71 16.40 -18.39
N GLY A 267 11.20 16.84 -17.21
CA GLY A 267 12.63 17.01 -16.97
C GLY A 267 13.20 18.31 -17.54
N GLU A 268 12.32 19.25 -17.93
CA GLU A 268 12.75 20.57 -18.35
C GLU A 268 13.39 21.33 -17.17
N ASP A 269 14.53 21.96 -17.41
CA ASP A 269 15.35 22.63 -16.39
C ASP A 269 14.71 23.94 -15.83
N HIS A 270 13.58 24.36 -16.38
CA HIS A 270 12.83 25.54 -15.93
C HIS A 270 11.92 25.20 -14.74
N VAL A 271 12.53 24.67 -13.66
CA VAL A 271 11.80 24.60 -12.38
C VAL A 271 11.64 26.03 -11.91
N GLU A 272 10.42 26.50 -11.80
CA GLU A 272 10.17 27.77 -11.13
C GLU A 272 10.82 27.76 -9.76
N ALA A 273 11.70 28.75 -9.53
CA ALA A 273 12.52 28.82 -8.33
C ALA A 273 11.70 28.87 -7.03
N ASP A 274 10.43 29.22 -7.12
CA ASP A 274 9.54 29.37 -5.98
C ASP A 274 8.81 28.07 -5.57
N PHE A 275 8.71 27.04 -6.46
CA PHE A 275 7.99 25.81 -6.11
C PHE A 275 8.84 24.88 -5.22
N ALA A 276 8.34 24.60 -4.02
CA ALA A 276 9.05 23.81 -3.01
C ALA A 276 9.01 22.31 -3.32
N THR A 277 10.08 21.79 -3.92
CA THR A 277 10.24 20.35 -4.24
C THR A 277 10.90 19.55 -3.11
N SER A 278 11.31 20.20 -2.03
CA SER A 278 12.07 19.58 -0.91
C SER A 278 13.34 18.87 -1.37
N GLY A 279 14.07 19.46 -2.35
CA GLY A 279 15.31 18.90 -2.92
C GLY A 279 15.11 17.73 -3.91
N ARG A 280 13.88 17.29 -4.13
CA ARG A 280 13.59 16.14 -5.01
C ARG A 280 13.84 16.44 -6.49
N SER A 281 13.67 17.69 -6.92
CA SER A 281 13.93 18.11 -8.31
C SER A 281 15.37 17.84 -8.71
N VAL A 282 16.35 18.28 -7.91
CA VAL A 282 17.78 18.09 -8.18
C VAL A 282 18.14 16.62 -8.31
N LEU A 283 17.62 15.77 -7.40
CA LEU A 283 17.85 14.33 -7.44
C LEU A 283 17.17 13.69 -8.65
N ASN A 284 15.92 14.07 -8.96
CA ASN A 284 15.21 13.57 -10.12
C ASN A 284 15.92 13.92 -11.42
N MET A 285 16.43 15.16 -11.56
CA MET A 285 17.24 15.57 -12.71
C MET A 285 18.52 14.75 -12.85
N ALA A 286 19.25 14.54 -11.75
CA ALA A 286 20.47 13.74 -11.77
C ALA A 286 20.23 12.29 -12.22
N LEU A 287 19.15 11.66 -11.71
CA LEU A 287 18.78 10.32 -12.14
C LEU A 287 18.32 10.28 -13.60
N ARG A 288 17.56 11.30 -14.05
CA ARG A 288 17.10 11.37 -15.45
C ARG A 288 18.24 11.48 -16.43
N ARG A 289 19.27 12.29 -16.15
CA ARG A 289 20.48 12.41 -16.99
C ARG A 289 21.20 11.08 -17.19
N GLY A 290 21.13 10.17 -16.23
CA GLY A 290 21.71 8.83 -16.35
C GLY A 290 20.82 7.80 -17.03
N LEU A 291 19.54 8.11 -17.37
CA LEU A 291 18.66 7.11 -17.96
C LEU A 291 19.09 6.63 -19.35
N ASP A 292 19.68 7.51 -20.15
CA ASP A 292 20.05 7.22 -21.54
C ASP A 292 21.22 6.24 -21.62
N ASP A 293 22.11 6.24 -20.61
CA ASP A 293 23.29 5.37 -20.56
C ASP A 293 22.92 3.89 -20.41
N ALA A 294 21.77 3.58 -19.80
CA ALA A 294 21.29 2.23 -19.56
C ALA A 294 19.77 2.08 -19.77
N TYR A 295 19.27 2.63 -20.88
CA TYR A 295 17.85 2.86 -21.16
C TYR A 295 16.96 1.62 -20.95
N PHE A 296 17.33 0.45 -21.51
CA PHE A 296 16.49 -0.75 -21.46
C PHE A 296 16.69 -1.58 -20.19
N PHE A 297 17.93 -1.70 -19.73
CA PHE A 297 18.29 -2.62 -18.64
C PHE A 297 18.53 -1.94 -17.30
N GLY A 298 18.78 -0.62 -17.29
CA GLY A 298 19.10 0.12 -16.06
C GLY A 298 20.53 -0.12 -15.56
N HIS A 299 20.82 0.50 -14.42
CA HIS A 299 22.17 0.55 -13.85
C HIS A 299 22.44 -0.53 -12.79
N GLY A 300 21.45 -1.37 -12.47
CA GLY A 300 21.55 -2.40 -11.44
C GLY A 300 20.82 -2.06 -10.13
N ALA A 301 20.53 -3.09 -9.36
CA ALA A 301 19.76 -2.96 -8.13
C ALA A 301 20.47 -2.04 -7.11
N ASN A 302 19.69 -1.13 -6.50
CA ASN A 302 20.11 -0.18 -5.46
C ASN A 302 21.20 0.84 -5.87
N THR A 303 21.48 1.02 -7.15
CA THR A 303 22.47 2.02 -7.62
C THR A 303 22.03 3.46 -7.37
N THR A 304 20.71 3.72 -7.23
CA THR A 304 20.18 5.05 -6.89
C THR A 304 20.59 5.53 -5.50
N GLU A 305 20.87 4.63 -4.56
CA GLU A 305 21.26 5.00 -3.19
C GLU A 305 22.56 5.82 -3.17
N ALA A 306 23.58 5.40 -3.93
CA ALA A 306 24.85 6.10 -3.99
C ALA A 306 24.72 7.51 -4.57
N ILE A 307 23.87 7.69 -5.60
CA ILE A 307 23.61 9.02 -6.20
C ILE A 307 22.82 9.89 -5.22
N SER A 308 21.77 9.32 -4.60
CA SER A 308 20.94 10.04 -3.64
C SER A 308 21.75 10.57 -2.47
N LEU A 309 22.62 9.75 -1.88
CA LEU A 309 23.50 10.14 -0.78
C LEU A 309 24.50 11.23 -1.13
N ARG A 310 25.00 11.25 -2.38
CA ARG A 310 25.93 12.32 -2.85
C ARG A 310 25.24 13.67 -2.98
N ILE A 311 23.95 13.69 -3.41
CA ILE A 311 23.24 14.93 -3.75
C ILE A 311 22.47 15.47 -2.55
N THR A 312 21.71 14.62 -1.84
CA THR A 312 20.73 15.06 -0.84
C THR A 312 21.02 14.57 0.58
N ARG A 313 22.00 13.70 0.76
CA ARG A 313 22.27 12.95 2.01
C ARG A 313 21.09 12.06 2.46
N VAL A 314 20.11 11.84 1.58
CA VAL A 314 18.96 10.94 1.82
C VAL A 314 19.15 9.70 0.95
N ALA A 315 18.96 8.51 1.52
CA ALA A 315 19.26 7.24 0.83
C ALA A 315 18.32 6.91 -0.35
N HIS A 316 17.22 7.65 -0.51
CA HIS A 316 16.18 7.27 -1.48
C HIS A 316 15.65 8.46 -2.27
N PRO A 317 15.35 8.27 -3.58
CA PRO A 317 14.97 9.37 -4.48
C PRO A 317 13.54 9.91 -4.24
N HIS A 318 12.72 9.28 -3.40
CA HIS A 318 11.30 9.62 -3.23
C HIS A 318 10.52 9.69 -4.56
N ASN A 319 10.83 8.80 -5.48
CA ASN A 319 10.13 8.55 -6.73
C ASN A 319 10.44 7.12 -7.18
N ASP A 320 9.57 6.19 -6.80
CA ASP A 320 9.79 4.77 -7.08
C ASP A 320 9.71 4.43 -8.57
N TRP A 321 8.87 5.15 -9.38
CA TRP A 321 8.85 4.95 -10.83
C TRP A 321 10.19 5.31 -11.48
N LEU A 322 10.78 6.45 -11.10
CA LEU A 322 12.08 6.88 -11.59
C LEU A 322 13.19 5.94 -11.10
N ARG A 323 13.09 5.49 -9.85
CA ARG A 323 13.99 4.51 -9.27
C ARG A 323 13.95 3.19 -10.02
N LEU A 324 12.77 2.62 -10.27
CA LEU A 324 12.62 1.38 -11.06
C LEU A 324 13.20 1.56 -12.46
N ARG A 325 12.94 2.71 -13.07
CA ARG A 325 13.45 3.04 -14.39
C ARG A 325 14.98 3.13 -14.41
N TYR A 326 15.59 3.73 -13.40
CA TYR A 326 17.03 3.86 -13.27
C TYR A 326 17.71 2.52 -12.94
N GLU A 327 17.20 1.80 -11.94
CA GLU A 327 17.82 0.56 -11.45
C GLU A 327 17.57 -0.64 -12.37
N TYR A 328 16.34 -0.82 -12.86
CA TYR A 328 15.89 -2.00 -13.59
C TYR A 328 15.58 -1.73 -15.07
N GLY A 329 15.76 -0.51 -15.54
CA GLY A 329 15.53 -0.07 -16.91
C GLY A 329 14.07 0.01 -17.32
N LEU A 330 13.83 0.26 -18.60
CA LEU A 330 12.48 0.29 -19.17
C LEU A 330 11.79 -1.08 -19.03
N ILE A 331 12.53 -2.14 -19.32
CA ILE A 331 11.99 -3.51 -19.28
C ILE A 331 11.52 -3.84 -17.87
N GLY A 332 12.34 -3.64 -16.84
CA GLY A 332 11.95 -3.90 -15.45
C GLY A 332 10.76 -3.05 -15.00
N THR A 333 10.73 -1.77 -15.36
CA THR A 333 9.60 -0.88 -15.04
C THR A 333 8.31 -1.34 -15.70
N LEU A 334 8.35 -1.73 -16.98
CA LEU A 334 7.19 -2.25 -17.70
C LEU A 334 6.74 -3.61 -17.17
N LEU A 335 7.66 -4.50 -16.81
CA LEU A 335 7.32 -5.78 -16.15
C LEU A 335 6.59 -5.54 -14.84
N PHE A 336 7.06 -4.62 -14.00
CA PHE A 336 6.39 -4.28 -12.75
C PHE A 336 4.99 -3.70 -12.99
N ALA A 337 4.86 -2.71 -13.87
CA ALA A 337 3.58 -2.10 -14.21
C ALA A 337 2.60 -3.12 -14.82
N ALA A 338 3.07 -3.95 -15.73
CA ALA A 338 2.26 -5.00 -16.34
C ALA A 338 1.76 -6.03 -15.32
N THR A 339 2.63 -6.47 -14.41
CA THR A 339 2.22 -7.42 -13.36
C THR A 339 1.23 -6.81 -12.39
N MET A 340 1.35 -5.52 -12.03
CA MET A 340 0.35 -4.81 -11.24
C MET A 340 -1.02 -4.79 -11.96
N LEU A 341 -1.05 -4.48 -13.25
CA LEU A 341 -2.29 -4.45 -14.04
C LEU A 341 -2.91 -5.84 -14.19
N ILE A 342 -2.10 -6.86 -14.50
CA ILE A 342 -2.54 -8.25 -14.61
C ILE A 342 -3.07 -8.76 -13.26
N GLN A 343 -2.37 -8.47 -12.16
CA GLN A 343 -2.82 -8.81 -10.81
C GLN A 343 -4.14 -8.13 -10.46
N THR A 344 -4.27 -6.85 -10.79
CA THR A 344 -5.50 -6.07 -10.59
C THR A 344 -6.67 -6.71 -11.35
N TRP A 345 -6.48 -7.00 -12.63
CA TRP A 345 -7.51 -7.63 -13.46
C TRP A 345 -7.89 -9.02 -12.95
N HIS A 346 -6.89 -9.86 -12.67
CA HIS A 346 -7.11 -11.22 -12.17
C HIS A 346 -7.84 -11.23 -10.81
N GLY A 347 -7.40 -10.39 -9.87
CA GLY A 347 -8.03 -10.29 -8.56
C GLY A 347 -9.43 -9.67 -8.63
N TRP A 348 -9.66 -8.67 -9.49
CA TRP A 348 -10.98 -8.12 -9.74
C TRP A 348 -11.95 -9.17 -10.31
N ARG A 349 -11.52 -9.98 -11.30
CA ARG A 349 -12.34 -11.08 -11.82
C ARG A 349 -12.64 -12.12 -10.75
N ALA A 350 -11.68 -12.45 -9.90
CA ALA A 350 -11.88 -13.35 -8.77
C ALA A 350 -12.89 -12.78 -7.76
N ALA A 351 -12.77 -11.48 -7.42
CA ALA A 351 -13.67 -10.82 -6.48
C ALA A 351 -15.14 -10.81 -6.96
N ARG A 352 -15.38 -10.70 -8.27
CA ARG A 352 -16.73 -10.73 -8.85
C ARG A 352 -17.43 -12.08 -8.74
N ARG A 353 -16.68 -13.17 -8.53
CA ARG A 353 -17.22 -14.52 -8.37
C ARG A 353 -17.48 -14.87 -6.91
N VAL A 354 -17.00 -14.07 -5.98
CA VAL A 354 -17.18 -14.29 -4.55
C VAL A 354 -18.37 -13.48 -4.05
N PRO A 355 -19.28 -14.05 -3.26
CA PRO A 355 -20.42 -13.33 -2.69
C PRO A 355 -19.98 -12.12 -1.84
N SER A 356 -20.78 -11.04 -1.90
CA SER A 356 -20.64 -9.92 -0.97
C SER A 356 -21.21 -10.33 0.40
N PRO A 357 -20.60 -9.87 1.52
CA PRO A 357 -19.48 -8.92 1.62
C PRO A 357 -18.10 -9.58 1.74
N ILE A 358 -17.98 -10.92 1.68
CA ILE A 358 -16.69 -11.60 1.92
C ILE A 358 -15.62 -11.36 0.83
N ASN A 359 -16.04 -10.83 -0.33
CA ASN A 359 -15.15 -10.43 -1.43
C ASN A 359 -14.37 -9.12 -1.17
N ILE A 360 -14.62 -8.45 -0.05
CA ILE A 360 -13.98 -7.18 0.32
C ILE A 360 -12.46 -7.25 0.26
N HIS A 361 -11.87 -8.36 0.74
CA HIS A 361 -10.41 -8.52 0.81
C HIS A 361 -9.75 -8.43 -0.57
N LEU A 362 -10.35 -9.05 -1.60
CA LEU A 362 -9.89 -8.95 -2.98
C LEU A 362 -10.07 -7.54 -3.52
N TYR A 363 -11.27 -6.96 -3.36
CA TYR A 363 -11.53 -5.60 -3.87
C TYR A 363 -10.58 -4.57 -3.24
N VAL A 364 -10.32 -4.64 -1.94
CA VAL A 364 -9.36 -3.74 -1.28
C VAL A 364 -7.96 -3.95 -1.81
N GLY A 365 -7.51 -5.22 -1.86
CA GLY A 365 -6.16 -5.54 -2.31
C GLY A 365 -5.88 -5.06 -3.73
N VAL A 366 -6.85 -5.20 -4.66
CA VAL A 366 -6.68 -4.73 -6.05
C VAL A 366 -6.89 -3.22 -6.20
N SER A 367 -7.83 -2.62 -5.45
CA SER A 367 -8.02 -1.16 -5.50
C SER A 367 -6.82 -0.40 -4.93
N ALA A 368 -6.09 -1.00 -4.00
CA ALA A 368 -4.92 -0.40 -3.39
C ALA A 368 -3.71 -0.24 -4.33
N PHE A 369 -3.69 -0.90 -5.49
CA PHE A 369 -2.67 -0.62 -6.50
C PHE A 369 -2.74 0.81 -7.05
N LEU A 370 -3.93 1.44 -7.06
CA LEU A 370 -4.07 2.82 -7.48
C LEU A 370 -3.33 3.80 -6.55
N PRO A 371 -3.63 3.88 -5.24
CA PRO A 371 -2.87 4.76 -4.35
C PRO A 371 -1.39 4.39 -4.28
N MET A 372 -1.01 3.11 -4.39
CA MET A 372 0.38 2.69 -4.51
C MET A 372 1.06 3.35 -5.70
N ALA A 373 0.47 3.26 -6.91
CA ALA A 373 1.02 3.85 -8.13
C ALA A 373 1.15 5.39 -8.04
N ILE A 374 0.21 6.05 -7.35
CA ILE A 374 0.24 7.50 -7.10
C ILE A 374 1.37 7.87 -6.15
N PHE A 375 1.53 7.15 -5.03
CA PHE A 375 2.64 7.38 -4.10
C PHE A 375 4.00 7.15 -4.76
N MET A 376 4.12 6.16 -5.64
CA MET A 376 5.35 5.89 -6.39
C MET A 376 5.85 7.08 -7.22
N LEU A 377 4.99 8.07 -7.53
CA LEU A 377 5.40 9.28 -8.26
C LEU A 377 6.23 10.24 -7.38
N SER A 378 6.09 10.19 -6.06
CA SER A 378 6.72 11.17 -5.18
C SER A 378 7.14 10.61 -3.81
N ASP A 379 7.15 9.29 -3.65
CA ASP A 379 7.56 8.62 -2.41
C ASP A 379 8.16 7.23 -2.71
N ASN A 380 8.65 6.54 -1.65
CA ASN A 380 9.30 5.22 -1.72
C ASN A 380 8.38 4.11 -1.20
N VAL A 381 7.13 4.06 -1.68
CA VAL A 381 6.11 3.14 -1.16
C VAL A 381 6.47 1.67 -1.32
N ILE A 382 7.19 1.31 -2.41
CA ILE A 382 7.62 -0.07 -2.64
C ILE A 382 8.73 -0.54 -1.69
N LEU A 383 9.42 0.38 -1.02
CA LEU A 383 10.36 0.07 0.06
C LEU A 383 9.71 0.12 1.43
N TYR A 384 8.63 0.88 1.58
CA TYR A 384 7.88 1.00 2.82
C TYR A 384 6.90 -0.17 2.99
N VAL A 385 7.39 -1.39 2.71
CA VAL A 385 6.57 -2.61 2.65
C VAL A 385 5.78 -2.88 3.92
N ALA A 386 6.30 -2.52 5.08
CA ALA A 386 5.63 -2.69 6.37
C ALA A 386 4.36 -1.84 6.47
N TRP A 387 4.38 -0.63 5.93
CA TRP A 387 3.28 0.34 6.06
C TRP A 387 2.21 0.19 4.99
N PHE A 388 2.51 -0.50 3.88
CA PHE A 388 1.57 -0.65 2.78
C PHE A 388 1.64 -2.04 2.13
N GLY A 389 2.75 -2.39 1.48
CA GLY A 389 2.86 -3.56 0.64
C GLY A 389 2.48 -4.87 1.33
N ASN A 390 3.01 -5.13 2.52
CA ASN A 390 2.71 -6.34 3.28
C ASN A 390 1.22 -6.43 3.65
N LEU A 391 0.60 -5.31 4.02
CA LEU A 391 -0.83 -5.25 4.37
C LEU A 391 -1.71 -5.50 3.14
N GLN A 392 -1.43 -4.80 2.03
CA GLN A 392 -2.16 -4.96 0.77
C GLN A 392 -2.09 -6.40 0.27
N PHE A 393 -0.90 -6.97 0.23
CA PHE A 393 -0.67 -8.31 -0.29
C PHE A 393 -1.17 -9.41 0.66
N ALA A 394 -1.19 -9.17 1.98
CA ALA A 394 -1.87 -10.06 2.92
C ALA A 394 -3.39 -10.13 2.64
N LEU A 395 -4.03 -8.98 2.37
CA LEU A 395 -5.44 -8.93 1.97
C LEU A 395 -5.69 -9.66 0.64
N LEU A 396 -4.81 -9.48 -0.36
CA LEU A 396 -4.88 -10.22 -1.61
C LEU A 396 -4.77 -11.73 -1.39
N GLY A 397 -3.77 -12.17 -0.63
CA GLY A 397 -3.56 -13.59 -0.33
C GLY A 397 -4.77 -14.22 0.34
N LEU A 398 -5.29 -13.57 1.39
CA LEU A 398 -6.51 -14.02 2.07
C LEU A 398 -7.72 -14.03 1.13
N GLY A 399 -7.85 -13.02 0.29
CA GLY A 399 -8.93 -12.93 -0.70
C GLY A 399 -8.90 -14.10 -1.69
N TYR A 400 -7.74 -14.53 -2.13
CA TYR A 400 -7.59 -15.74 -2.98
C TYR A 400 -7.92 -17.03 -2.24
N ALA A 401 -7.57 -17.14 -0.96
CA ALA A 401 -7.99 -18.27 -0.12
C ALA A 401 -9.52 -18.36 -0.03
N ILE A 402 -10.20 -17.22 0.17
CA ILE A 402 -11.67 -17.13 0.20
C ILE A 402 -12.26 -17.54 -1.16
N ALA A 403 -11.76 -16.98 -2.26
CA ALA A 403 -12.26 -17.27 -3.60
C ALA A 403 -12.13 -18.76 -3.94
N HIS A 404 -11.02 -19.38 -3.55
CA HIS A 404 -10.82 -20.81 -3.72
C HIS A 404 -11.85 -21.65 -2.91
N GLN A 405 -12.08 -21.28 -1.65
CA GLN A 405 -13.03 -21.99 -0.78
C GLN A 405 -14.46 -21.90 -1.32
N VAL A 406 -14.90 -20.73 -1.78
CA VAL A 406 -16.21 -20.55 -2.43
C VAL A 406 -16.34 -21.46 -3.65
N ARG A 407 -15.37 -21.43 -4.55
CA ARG A 407 -15.38 -22.28 -5.74
C ARG A 407 -15.44 -23.78 -5.41
N MET A 408 -14.72 -24.24 -4.37
CA MET A 408 -14.76 -25.64 -3.95
C MET A 408 -16.10 -26.05 -3.35
N ALA A 409 -16.81 -25.10 -2.70
CA ALA A 409 -18.15 -25.33 -2.19
C ALA A 409 -19.17 -25.44 -3.33
N GLU A 410 -19.10 -24.59 -4.34
CA GLU A 410 -19.94 -24.65 -5.56
C GLU A 410 -19.80 -25.98 -6.28
N MET A 411 -18.56 -26.42 -6.57
CA MET A 411 -18.29 -27.68 -7.26
C MET A 411 -18.82 -28.92 -6.48
N ARG A 412 -18.89 -28.86 -5.14
CA ARG A 412 -19.46 -29.95 -4.35
C ARG A 412 -20.98 -30.01 -4.43
N MET A 413 -21.64 -28.82 -4.51
CA MET A 413 -23.08 -28.76 -4.68
C MET A 413 -23.53 -29.23 -6.06
N ASP A 414 -22.75 -28.93 -7.10
CA ASP A 414 -23.03 -29.38 -8.46
C ASP A 414 -22.82 -30.89 -8.65
N ALA A 415 -22.04 -31.54 -7.77
CA ALA A 415 -21.74 -32.97 -7.83
C ALA A 415 -22.68 -33.84 -6.95
N SER A 416 -23.53 -33.21 -6.11
CA SER A 416 -24.54 -33.88 -5.24
C SER A 416 -25.92 -33.87 -5.89
#